data_70edc4402b8a0a6e3b84ecac9cda7cb3
#
_entry.id   70edc4402b8a0a6e3b84ecac9cda7cb3
#
_cell.length_a   1.000
_cell.length_b   1.000
_cell.length_c   1.000
_cell.angle_alpha   90.00
_cell.angle_beta   90.00
_cell.angle_gamma   90.00
#
_symmetry.space_group_name_H-M   'P 1'
#
loop_
_entity.id
_entity.type
_entity.pdbx_description
1 polymer ?
#
loop_
_entity_poly.entity_id
_entity_poly.type
_entity_poly.pdbx_seq_one_letter_code
_entity_poly.pdbx_strand_id
1 'polypeptide(L)'
;HNGWKRISFREIQAFKPFEKTTASSDVMKGFHYRPQVKPYTGGEYMKKTKEVKEIEGIAMYYLKKMTKLCRENGAELILISVPSPDNWSYQKHNAVENYARENDVTYLDLNLSVEELGIDWTADTTDRGDHLSFTGARKVTDYLGDYLSENFQLKDRRSEPEYAVWNHSVKNYLKRTKQTERQEEAEKMIQSGGTAQSSVR
;
A
#
# COMPACT_ATOMS: atom_id res chain seq x y z
N HIS A 1 -11.99 -25.23 -3.64
CA HIS A 1 -10.87 -25.98 -3.02
C HIS A 1 -10.76 -25.60 -1.57
N ASN A 2 -11.01 -26.58 -0.67
CA ASN A 2 -11.06 -26.44 0.77
C ASN A 2 -9.67 -26.12 1.36
N GLY A 3 -9.24 -24.87 1.39
CA GLY A 3 -8.00 -24.43 2.03
C GLY A 3 -7.94 -24.78 3.53
N TRP A 4 -9.07 -24.98 4.17
CA TRP A 4 -9.17 -25.35 5.59
C TRP A 4 -8.63 -26.74 5.94
N LYS A 5 -8.52 -27.66 4.97
CA LYS A 5 -7.96 -29.00 5.23
C LYS A 5 -6.43 -29.04 5.31
N ARG A 6 -5.75 -27.90 5.09
CA ARG A 6 -4.28 -27.80 5.12
C ARG A 6 -3.70 -26.99 6.26
N ILE A 7 -4.53 -26.46 7.17
CA ILE A 7 -4.01 -25.79 8.35
C ILE A 7 -3.47 -26.87 9.27
N SER A 8 -2.15 -26.99 9.33
CA SER A 8 -1.47 -27.95 10.21
C SER A 8 -1.54 -27.45 11.67
N PHE A 9 -1.42 -28.38 12.62
CA PHE A 9 -1.36 -28.05 14.05
C PHE A 9 -0.20 -27.07 14.37
N ARG A 10 0.87 -27.06 13.55
CA ARG A 10 1.97 -26.10 13.63
C ARG A 10 1.54 -24.69 13.24
N GLU A 11 0.65 -24.54 12.26
CA GLU A 11 0.13 -23.23 11.85
C GLU A 11 -0.83 -22.67 12.90
N ILE A 12 -1.61 -23.55 13.57
CA ILE A 12 -2.45 -23.13 14.72
C ILE A 12 -1.58 -22.72 15.91
N GLN A 13 -0.44 -23.37 16.15
CA GLN A 13 0.52 -22.93 17.18
C GLN A 13 1.25 -21.63 16.83
N ALA A 14 1.34 -21.26 15.55
CA ALA A 14 1.87 -19.97 15.11
C ALA A 14 0.88 -18.80 15.40
N PHE A 15 -0.41 -19.09 15.57
CA PHE A 15 -1.39 -18.17 16.16
C PHE A 15 -1.26 -18.13 17.69
N LYS A 16 -0.06 -17.89 18.20
CA LYS A 16 0.07 -17.48 19.59
C LYS A 16 -0.69 -16.15 19.77
N PRO A 17 -1.56 -16.04 20.78
CA PRO A 17 -2.17 -14.76 21.11
C PRO A 17 -1.02 -13.77 21.29
N PHE A 18 -1.16 -12.60 20.70
CA PHE A 18 -0.22 -11.48 20.70
C PHE A 18 0.58 -11.45 22.01
N GLU A 19 1.70 -12.15 22.07
CA GLU A 19 2.72 -11.83 23.06
C GLU A 19 3.10 -10.38 22.75
N LYS A 20 2.98 -9.49 23.73
CA LYS A 20 3.49 -8.13 23.65
C LYS A 20 4.93 -8.24 23.17
N THR A 21 5.12 -8.18 21.87
CA THR A 21 6.45 -8.08 21.28
C THR A 21 7.05 -6.83 21.91
N THR A 22 8.09 -7.04 22.70
CA THR A 22 8.87 -5.97 23.28
C THR A 22 9.17 -4.98 22.18
N ALA A 23 8.99 -3.70 22.45
CA ALA A 23 8.97 -2.56 21.52
C ALA A 23 10.13 -2.45 20.52
N SER A 24 11.02 -3.42 20.44
CA SER A 24 12.18 -3.47 19.55
C SER A 24 11.90 -4.08 18.17
N SER A 25 10.80 -4.79 17.95
CA SER A 25 10.64 -5.64 16.77
C SER A 25 9.87 -4.99 15.61
N ASP A 26 9.12 -3.91 15.82
CA ASP A 26 8.37 -3.26 14.73
C ASP A 26 8.55 -1.74 14.69
N VAL A 27 9.77 -1.33 14.42
CA VAL A 27 10.15 0.08 14.24
C VAL A 27 9.35 0.73 13.10
N MET A 28 8.86 -0.04 12.14
CA MET A 28 8.19 0.43 10.93
C MET A 28 6.66 0.28 10.99
N LYS A 29 6.10 -0.12 12.15
CA LYS A 29 4.65 -0.23 12.37
C LYS A 29 3.92 -1.07 11.30
N GLY A 30 4.52 -2.18 10.87
CA GLY A 30 3.97 -3.05 9.84
C GLY A 30 4.37 -2.66 8.42
N PHE A 31 4.99 -1.52 8.19
CA PHE A 31 5.50 -1.16 6.86
C PHE A 31 6.70 -2.03 6.50
N HIS A 32 6.61 -2.71 5.37
CA HIS A 32 7.69 -3.52 4.84
C HIS A 32 8.49 -2.73 3.80
N TYR A 33 9.67 -2.25 4.19
CA TYR A 33 10.55 -1.48 3.32
C TYR A 33 11.14 -2.35 2.20
N ARG A 34 10.79 -2.05 0.95
CA ARG A 34 11.25 -2.76 -0.25
C ARG A 34 11.82 -1.74 -1.26
N PRO A 35 13.13 -1.46 -1.22
CA PRO A 35 13.77 -0.52 -2.15
C PRO A 35 14.04 -1.14 -3.53
N GLN A 36 13.98 -2.47 -3.66
CA GLN A 36 14.24 -3.14 -4.94
C GLN A 36 13.19 -2.75 -5.98
N VAL A 37 13.65 -2.61 -7.22
CA VAL A 37 12.80 -2.35 -8.37
C VAL A 37 12.91 -3.51 -9.36
N LYS A 38 11.76 -4.03 -9.78
CA LYS A 38 11.62 -4.96 -10.91
C LYS A 38 10.48 -4.45 -11.78
N PRO A 39 10.77 -3.82 -12.91
CA PRO A 39 9.78 -3.17 -13.76
C PRO A 39 8.63 -4.08 -14.18
N TYR A 40 7.43 -3.52 -14.24
CA TYR A 40 6.31 -4.13 -14.95
C TYR A 40 6.39 -3.75 -16.43
N THR A 41 6.36 -4.74 -17.29
CA THR A 41 6.45 -4.59 -18.75
C THR A 41 5.20 -5.10 -19.46
N GLY A 42 4.14 -5.39 -18.70
CA GLY A 42 2.84 -5.78 -19.26
C GLY A 42 2.11 -4.60 -19.90
N GLY A 43 1.02 -4.90 -20.56
CA GLY A 43 0.16 -3.90 -21.18
C GLY A 43 -0.85 -3.28 -20.21
N GLU A 44 -1.86 -2.61 -20.77
CA GLU A 44 -2.97 -2.05 -20.03
C GLU A 44 -3.76 -3.15 -19.28
N TYR A 45 -3.75 -3.10 -17.95
CA TYR A 45 -4.43 -4.08 -17.10
C TYR A 45 -5.82 -3.63 -16.64
N MET A 46 -6.10 -2.32 -16.68
CA MET A 46 -7.39 -1.72 -16.33
C MET A 46 -8.27 -1.46 -17.55
N LYS A 47 -8.28 -2.40 -18.51
CA LYS A 47 -9.13 -2.32 -19.68
C LYS A 47 -10.60 -2.33 -19.30
N LYS A 48 -11.29 -1.24 -19.62
CA LYS A 48 -12.68 -0.99 -19.25
C LYS A 48 -13.63 -2.07 -19.76
N THR A 49 -14.46 -2.62 -18.87
CA THR A 49 -15.47 -3.66 -19.18
C THR A 49 -16.68 -3.53 -18.25
N LYS A 50 -17.80 -4.13 -18.65
CA LYS A 50 -18.99 -4.29 -17.78
C LYS A 50 -19.00 -5.64 -17.02
N GLU A 51 -18.07 -6.52 -17.33
CA GLU A 51 -17.97 -7.80 -16.67
C GLU A 51 -17.60 -7.63 -15.20
N VAL A 52 -18.06 -8.54 -14.35
CA VAL A 52 -17.80 -8.55 -12.91
C VAL A 52 -17.11 -9.85 -12.55
N LYS A 53 -15.98 -9.77 -11.88
CA LYS A 53 -15.36 -10.92 -11.23
C LYS A 53 -15.77 -10.94 -9.77
N GLU A 54 -16.71 -11.79 -9.43
CA GLU A 54 -17.25 -11.89 -8.08
C GLU A 54 -16.19 -12.06 -7.01
N ILE A 55 -16.43 -11.44 -5.85
CA ILE A 55 -15.58 -11.60 -4.68
C ILE A 55 -15.78 -13.02 -4.12
N GLU A 56 -14.70 -13.75 -3.90
CA GLU A 56 -14.76 -15.12 -3.37
C GLU A 56 -15.52 -15.19 -2.05
N GLY A 57 -16.27 -16.29 -1.83
CA GLY A 57 -17.19 -16.45 -0.72
C GLY A 57 -16.61 -16.17 0.66
N ILE A 58 -15.36 -16.61 0.93
CA ILE A 58 -14.68 -16.33 2.20
C ILE A 58 -14.33 -14.84 2.33
N ALA A 59 -13.81 -14.22 1.29
CA ALA A 59 -13.49 -12.79 1.28
C ALA A 59 -14.77 -11.96 1.46
N MET A 60 -15.85 -12.29 0.74
CA MET A 60 -17.16 -11.65 0.88
C MET A 60 -17.71 -11.79 2.31
N TYR A 61 -17.60 -12.96 2.91
CA TYR A 61 -18.04 -13.17 4.30
C TYR A 61 -17.33 -12.24 5.29
N TYR A 62 -16.00 -12.13 5.20
CA TYR A 62 -15.25 -11.24 6.10
C TYR A 62 -15.47 -9.77 5.77
N LEU A 63 -15.63 -9.42 4.50
CA LEU A 63 -15.96 -8.04 4.09
C LEU A 63 -17.30 -7.60 4.71
N LYS A 64 -18.33 -8.44 4.63
CA LYS A 64 -19.63 -8.19 5.28
C LYS A 64 -19.51 -8.05 6.80
N LYS A 65 -18.70 -8.91 7.44
CA LYS A 65 -18.44 -8.81 8.88
C LYS A 65 -17.74 -7.50 9.25
N MET A 66 -16.74 -7.08 8.48
CA MET A 66 -16.01 -5.84 8.67
C MET A 66 -16.94 -4.63 8.55
N THR A 67 -17.75 -4.60 7.48
CA THR A 67 -18.75 -3.54 7.27
C THR A 67 -19.72 -3.44 8.46
N LYS A 68 -20.25 -4.59 8.91
CA LYS A 68 -21.13 -4.63 10.08
C LYS A 68 -20.43 -4.12 11.34
N LEU A 69 -19.21 -4.60 11.62
CA LEU A 69 -18.45 -4.22 12.81
C LEU A 69 -18.15 -2.72 12.83
N CYS A 70 -17.76 -2.14 11.71
CA CYS A 70 -17.52 -0.70 11.60
C CYS A 70 -18.79 0.09 11.92
N ARG A 71 -19.92 -0.28 11.35
CA ARG A 71 -21.21 0.37 11.64
C ARG A 71 -21.60 0.28 13.12
N GLU A 72 -21.48 -0.90 13.72
CA GLU A 72 -21.81 -1.12 15.13
C GLU A 72 -20.95 -0.31 16.09
N ASN A 73 -19.75 0.06 15.67
CA ASN A 73 -18.80 0.85 16.47
C ASN A 73 -18.70 2.32 16.04
N GLY A 74 -19.53 2.79 15.12
CA GLY A 74 -19.50 4.16 14.63
C GLY A 74 -18.19 4.50 13.89
N ALA A 75 -17.51 3.49 13.33
CA ALA A 75 -16.31 3.66 12.52
C ALA A 75 -16.68 3.74 11.05
N GLU A 76 -16.06 4.64 10.32
CA GLU A 76 -16.18 4.72 8.88
C GLU A 76 -15.25 3.73 8.20
N LEU A 77 -15.78 2.94 7.27
CA LEU A 77 -15.02 1.98 6.48
C LEU A 77 -14.73 2.54 5.09
N ILE A 78 -13.45 2.59 4.73
CA ILE A 78 -13.00 2.92 3.38
C ILE A 78 -12.35 1.68 2.78
N LEU A 79 -12.83 1.24 1.62
CA LEU A 79 -12.18 0.20 0.82
C LEU A 79 -11.18 0.87 -0.12
N ILE A 80 -9.98 0.32 -0.20
CA ILE A 80 -8.92 0.86 -1.04
C ILE A 80 -8.28 -0.26 -1.85
N SER A 81 -8.22 -0.08 -3.19
CA SER A 81 -7.43 -0.94 -4.07
C SER A 81 -6.17 -0.21 -4.49
N VAL A 82 -5.02 -0.69 -4.03
CA VAL A 82 -3.71 -0.13 -4.36
C VAL A 82 -3.31 -0.57 -5.77
N PRO A 83 -2.61 0.27 -6.57
CA PRO A 83 -2.16 -0.10 -7.91
C PRO A 83 -1.36 -1.39 -7.94
N SER A 84 -1.85 -2.38 -8.72
CA SER A 84 -1.26 -3.73 -8.80
C SER A 84 -1.62 -4.41 -10.12
N PRO A 85 -0.91 -4.14 -11.23
CA PRO A 85 -1.25 -4.67 -12.53
C PRO A 85 -1.21 -6.20 -12.63
N ASP A 86 -0.47 -6.89 -11.77
CA ASP A 86 -0.42 -8.35 -11.75
C ASP A 86 -1.65 -8.97 -11.06
N ASN A 87 -2.23 -8.25 -10.09
CA ASN A 87 -3.33 -8.78 -9.27
C ASN A 87 -4.66 -8.09 -9.47
N TRP A 88 -4.72 -6.96 -10.17
CA TRP A 88 -5.94 -6.18 -10.31
C TRP A 88 -6.46 -6.16 -11.74
N SER A 89 -7.75 -5.90 -11.89
CA SER A 89 -8.40 -5.75 -13.19
C SER A 89 -9.70 -4.96 -13.05
N TYR A 90 -10.20 -4.43 -14.15
CA TYR A 90 -11.47 -3.71 -14.18
C TYR A 90 -12.67 -4.58 -13.73
N GLN A 91 -12.62 -5.89 -13.98
CA GLN A 91 -13.66 -6.83 -13.51
C GLN A 91 -13.69 -6.94 -11.98
N LYS A 92 -12.51 -6.92 -11.32
CA LYS A 92 -12.39 -6.89 -9.85
C LYS A 92 -12.83 -5.54 -9.28
N HIS A 93 -12.46 -4.44 -9.96
CA HIS A 93 -12.98 -3.10 -9.65
C HIS A 93 -14.49 -3.09 -9.60
N ASN A 94 -15.17 -3.56 -10.67
CA ASN A 94 -16.61 -3.60 -10.74
C ASN A 94 -17.26 -4.39 -9.58
N ALA A 95 -16.63 -5.47 -9.14
CA ALA A 95 -17.14 -6.25 -8.02
C ALA A 95 -17.09 -5.50 -6.69
N VAL A 96 -15.97 -4.82 -6.41
CA VAL A 96 -15.82 -4.04 -5.18
C VAL A 96 -16.68 -2.78 -5.23
N GLU A 97 -16.75 -2.11 -6.37
CA GLU A 97 -17.60 -0.93 -6.59
C GLU A 97 -19.09 -1.26 -6.37
N ASN A 98 -19.57 -2.38 -6.89
CA ASN A 98 -20.93 -2.85 -6.64
C ASN A 98 -21.18 -3.08 -5.15
N TYR A 99 -20.27 -3.77 -4.47
CA TYR A 99 -20.37 -4.01 -3.04
C TYR A 99 -20.40 -2.69 -2.25
N ALA A 100 -19.50 -1.77 -2.56
CA ALA A 100 -19.38 -0.47 -1.90
C ALA A 100 -20.68 0.33 -2.03
N ARG A 101 -21.22 0.43 -3.25
CA ARG A 101 -22.48 1.11 -3.54
C ARG A 101 -23.67 0.47 -2.83
N GLU A 102 -23.78 -0.87 -2.84
CA GLU A 102 -24.88 -1.59 -2.19
C GLU A 102 -24.86 -1.49 -0.67
N ASN A 103 -23.69 -1.25 -0.10
CA ASN A 103 -23.50 -1.20 1.35
C ASN A 103 -23.19 0.21 1.86
N ASP A 104 -23.28 1.25 1.05
CA ASP A 104 -22.97 2.63 1.44
C ASP A 104 -21.58 2.72 2.12
N VAL A 105 -20.56 2.22 1.43
CA VAL A 105 -19.15 2.20 1.87
C VAL A 105 -18.34 2.96 0.84
N THR A 106 -17.44 3.82 1.31
CA THR A 106 -16.51 4.55 0.43
C THR A 106 -15.52 3.57 -0.20
N TYR A 107 -15.31 3.68 -1.51
CA TYR A 107 -14.32 2.90 -2.24
C TYR A 107 -13.40 3.77 -3.08
N LEU A 108 -12.10 3.59 -2.91
CA LEU A 108 -11.04 4.25 -3.66
C LEU A 108 -10.28 3.21 -4.46
N ASP A 109 -10.49 3.16 -5.77
CA ASP A 109 -9.67 2.33 -6.65
C ASP A 109 -8.54 3.15 -7.26
N LEU A 110 -7.37 3.10 -6.62
CA LEU A 110 -6.18 3.83 -7.05
C LEU A 110 -5.57 3.27 -8.34
N ASN A 111 -6.04 2.11 -8.82
CA ASN A 111 -5.68 1.61 -10.14
C ASN A 111 -6.27 2.46 -11.28
N LEU A 112 -7.33 3.22 -11.00
CA LEU A 112 -7.92 4.16 -11.95
C LEU A 112 -7.19 5.52 -11.95
N SER A 113 -6.41 5.81 -10.92
CA SER A 113 -5.70 7.09 -10.72
C SER A 113 -4.18 6.96 -10.92
N VAL A 114 -3.70 5.96 -11.64
CA VAL A 114 -2.26 5.69 -11.84
C VAL A 114 -1.51 6.91 -12.39
N GLU A 115 -2.11 7.61 -13.34
CA GLU A 115 -1.52 8.84 -13.94
C GLU A 115 -1.51 10.00 -12.93
N GLU A 116 -2.60 10.22 -12.20
CA GLU A 116 -2.73 11.25 -11.17
C GLU A 116 -1.74 11.03 -10.03
N LEU A 117 -1.56 9.78 -9.62
CA LEU A 117 -0.56 9.35 -8.64
C LEU A 117 0.88 9.50 -9.16
N GLY A 118 1.06 9.68 -10.46
CA GLY A 118 2.37 9.70 -11.10
C GLY A 118 3.14 8.38 -10.98
N ILE A 119 2.43 7.24 -10.97
CA ILE A 119 3.05 5.91 -10.90
C ILE A 119 3.80 5.62 -12.20
N ASP A 120 5.08 5.35 -12.07
CA ASP A 120 5.96 4.88 -13.15
C ASP A 120 6.25 3.39 -12.97
N TRP A 121 5.67 2.56 -13.82
CA TRP A 121 5.84 1.11 -13.75
C TRP A 121 7.28 0.63 -14.00
N THR A 122 8.17 1.49 -14.46
CA THR A 122 9.59 1.18 -14.58
C THR A 122 10.35 1.32 -13.28
N ALA A 123 9.83 2.10 -12.31
CA ALA A 123 10.47 2.45 -11.05
C ALA A 123 9.64 2.11 -9.79
N ASP A 124 8.31 2.13 -9.89
CA ASP A 124 7.42 2.11 -8.73
C ASP A 124 6.89 0.72 -8.36
N THR A 125 7.46 -0.34 -8.91
CA THR A 125 7.12 -1.72 -8.56
C THR A 125 8.35 -2.53 -8.15
N THR A 126 8.18 -3.43 -7.17
CA THR A 126 9.28 -4.23 -6.62
C THR A 126 9.34 -5.65 -7.21
N ASP A 127 8.29 -6.13 -7.85
CA ASP A 127 8.11 -7.50 -8.29
C ASP A 127 7.26 -7.65 -9.57
N ARG A 128 7.45 -6.74 -10.52
CA ARG A 128 6.81 -6.75 -11.85
C ARG A 128 5.32 -6.46 -11.83
N GLY A 129 4.85 -5.68 -10.87
CA GLY A 129 3.47 -5.19 -10.83
C GLY A 129 2.59 -5.86 -9.77
N ASP A 130 3.12 -6.76 -8.94
CA ASP A 130 2.36 -7.31 -7.80
C ASP A 130 2.33 -6.30 -6.63
N HIS A 131 3.49 -5.76 -6.23
CA HIS A 131 3.59 -4.78 -5.16
C HIS A 131 4.31 -3.52 -5.60
N LEU A 132 3.97 -2.40 -4.98
CA LEU A 132 4.70 -1.15 -5.15
C LEU A 132 6.08 -1.22 -4.50
N SER A 133 7.06 -0.58 -5.13
CA SER A 133 8.35 -0.28 -4.54
C SER A 133 8.21 0.81 -3.46
N PHE A 134 9.31 1.15 -2.80
CA PHE A 134 9.33 2.25 -1.84
C PHE A 134 8.84 3.58 -2.45
N THR A 135 9.27 3.90 -3.67
CA THR A 135 8.86 5.15 -4.35
C THR A 135 7.38 5.14 -4.72
N GLY A 136 6.87 4.04 -5.25
CA GLY A 136 5.44 3.89 -5.54
C GLY A 136 4.58 3.94 -4.29
N ALA A 137 5.01 3.27 -3.20
CA ALA A 137 4.30 3.31 -1.92
C ALA A 137 4.24 4.72 -1.33
N ARG A 138 5.29 5.55 -1.48
CA ARG A 138 5.27 6.97 -1.06
C ARG A 138 4.19 7.74 -1.78
N LYS A 139 4.13 7.67 -3.12
CA LYS A 139 3.13 8.37 -3.94
C LYS A 139 1.71 8.05 -3.51
N VAL A 140 1.43 6.77 -3.29
CA VAL A 140 0.12 6.32 -2.77
C VAL A 140 -0.14 6.84 -1.35
N THR A 141 0.87 6.83 -0.48
CA THR A 141 0.73 7.30 0.90
C THR A 141 0.48 8.80 0.96
N ASP A 142 1.18 9.58 0.15
CA ASP A 142 0.99 11.04 0.07
C ASP A 142 -0.44 11.35 -0.41
N TYR A 143 -0.89 10.72 -1.50
CA TYR A 143 -2.26 10.87 -2.00
C TYR A 143 -3.32 10.52 -0.94
N LEU A 144 -3.16 9.39 -0.26
CA LEU A 144 -4.09 8.98 0.80
C LEU A 144 -4.05 9.93 2.00
N GLY A 145 -2.90 10.48 2.32
CA GLY A 145 -2.74 11.50 3.37
C GLY A 145 -3.54 12.75 3.05
N ASP A 146 -3.42 13.25 1.82
CA ASP A 146 -4.18 14.41 1.34
C ASP A 146 -5.68 14.11 1.32
N TYR A 147 -6.09 12.99 0.74
CA TYR A 147 -7.50 12.56 0.72
C TYR A 147 -8.10 12.50 2.13
N LEU A 148 -7.39 11.89 3.09
CA LEU A 148 -7.87 11.77 4.46
C LEU A 148 -7.95 13.14 5.16
N SER A 149 -6.99 14.03 4.92
CA SER A 149 -6.98 15.36 5.53
C SER A 149 -8.09 16.27 4.99
N GLU A 150 -8.47 16.11 3.73
CA GLU A 150 -9.52 16.89 3.06
C GLU A 150 -10.93 16.40 3.41
N ASN A 151 -11.10 15.09 3.58
CA ASN A 151 -12.42 14.48 3.75
C ASN A 151 -12.79 14.14 5.19
N PHE A 152 -11.82 14.15 6.12
CA PHE A 152 -12.03 13.76 7.51
C PHE A 152 -11.45 14.80 8.50
N GLN A 153 -12.13 15.04 9.59
CA GLN A 153 -11.65 15.91 10.67
C GLN A 153 -10.65 15.16 11.57
N LEU A 154 -9.47 14.88 11.03
CA LEU A 154 -8.40 14.20 11.76
C LEU A 154 -7.63 15.18 12.62
N LYS A 155 -7.55 14.91 13.92
CA LYS A 155 -6.77 15.72 14.85
C LYS A 155 -5.28 15.43 14.70
N ASP A 156 -4.44 16.48 14.58
CA ASP A 156 -2.99 16.34 14.66
C ASP A 156 -2.57 15.97 16.09
N ARG A 157 -2.03 14.78 16.27
CA ARG A 157 -1.61 14.21 17.56
C ARG A 157 -0.10 14.14 17.72
N ARG A 158 0.67 14.71 16.80
CA ARG A 158 2.15 14.63 16.79
C ARG A 158 2.79 15.25 18.02
N SER A 159 2.13 16.24 18.65
CA SER A 159 2.60 16.89 19.88
C SER A 159 2.11 16.21 21.17
N GLU A 160 1.20 15.24 21.09
CA GLU A 160 0.64 14.59 22.27
C GLU A 160 1.63 13.54 22.83
N PRO A 161 1.97 13.58 24.16
CA PRO A 161 2.97 12.68 24.74
C PRO A 161 2.65 11.19 24.58
N GLU A 162 1.39 10.81 24.59
CA GLU A 162 0.93 9.43 24.43
C GLU A 162 1.27 8.84 23.05
N TYR A 163 1.51 9.70 22.04
CA TYR A 163 1.91 9.32 20.68
C TYR A 163 3.43 9.45 20.43
N ALA A 164 4.24 9.72 21.46
CA ALA A 164 5.70 9.86 21.33
C ALA A 164 6.39 8.65 20.68
N VAL A 165 5.82 7.45 20.85
CA VAL A 165 6.32 6.22 20.19
C VAL A 165 6.27 6.31 18.66
N TRP A 166 5.29 7.02 18.09
CA TRP A 166 5.20 7.27 16.66
C TRP A 166 6.31 8.21 16.18
N ASN A 167 6.61 9.27 16.95
CA ASN A 167 7.70 10.19 16.65
C ASN A 167 9.06 9.47 16.63
N HIS A 168 9.27 8.50 17.54
CA HIS A 168 10.45 7.65 17.51
C HIS A 168 10.49 6.76 16.26
N SER A 169 9.37 6.13 15.90
CA SER A 169 9.26 5.32 14.70
C SER A 169 9.53 6.13 13.42
N VAL A 170 9.02 7.35 13.34
CA VAL A 170 9.29 8.28 12.22
C VAL A 170 10.78 8.62 12.12
N LYS A 171 11.46 8.90 13.24
CA LYS A 171 12.91 9.15 13.21
C LYS A 171 13.71 7.96 12.65
N ASN A 172 13.35 6.75 13.05
CA ASN A 172 13.98 5.53 12.57
C ASN A 172 13.67 5.27 11.08
N TYR A 173 12.43 5.49 10.67
CA TYR A 173 12.02 5.43 9.27
C TYR A 173 12.83 6.40 8.41
N LEU A 174 12.88 7.68 8.78
CA LEU A 174 13.63 8.69 8.05
C LEU A 174 15.13 8.39 7.99
N LYS A 175 15.71 7.88 9.09
CA LYS A 175 17.11 7.46 9.10
C LYS A 175 17.38 6.33 8.11
N ARG A 176 16.49 5.35 8.05
CA ARG A 176 16.62 4.17 7.18
C ARG A 176 16.41 4.53 5.70
N THR A 177 15.43 5.34 5.39
CA THR A 177 15.12 5.74 4.01
C THR A 177 16.05 6.81 3.46
N LYS A 178 16.46 7.77 4.27
CA LYS A 178 17.45 8.80 3.83
C LYS A 178 18.81 8.23 3.48
N GLN A 179 19.21 7.11 4.05
CA GLN A 179 20.44 6.44 3.63
C GLN A 179 20.35 5.94 2.20
N THR A 180 19.19 5.43 1.78
CA THR A 180 18.97 4.96 0.41
C THR A 180 18.82 6.13 -0.56
N GLU A 181 18.06 7.16 -0.21
CA GLU A 181 17.91 8.38 -1.03
C GLU A 181 19.27 9.06 -1.29
N ARG A 182 20.11 9.15 -0.27
CA ARG A 182 21.47 9.71 -0.42
C ARG A 182 22.36 8.87 -1.34
N GLN A 183 22.23 7.54 -1.31
CA GLN A 183 22.98 6.66 -2.21
C GLN A 183 22.52 6.86 -3.66
N GLU A 184 21.21 6.89 -3.90
CA GLU A 184 20.64 7.13 -5.22
C GLU A 184 20.99 8.52 -5.77
N GLU A 185 20.96 9.57 -4.92
CA GLU A 185 21.38 10.91 -5.29
C GLU A 185 22.87 10.97 -5.63
N ALA A 186 23.71 10.31 -4.83
CA ALA A 186 25.15 10.23 -5.09
C ALA A 186 25.44 9.49 -6.41
N GLU A 187 24.76 8.39 -6.68
CA GLU A 187 24.90 7.65 -7.95
C GLU A 187 24.45 8.48 -9.15
N LYS A 188 23.33 9.21 -9.03
CA LYS A 188 22.87 10.15 -10.07
C LYS A 188 23.87 11.28 -10.32
N MET A 189 24.46 11.85 -9.28
CA MET A 189 25.48 12.87 -9.40
C MET A 189 26.76 12.34 -10.09
N ILE A 190 27.20 11.13 -9.78
CA ILE A 190 28.35 10.48 -10.42
C ILE A 190 28.05 10.25 -11.90
N GLN A 191 26.86 9.76 -12.25
CA GLN A 191 26.45 9.53 -13.65
C GLN A 191 26.31 10.83 -14.43
N SER A 192 25.82 11.92 -13.83
CA SER A 192 25.71 13.23 -14.46
C SER A 192 27.02 13.98 -14.56
N GLY A 193 27.93 13.79 -13.61
CA GLY A 193 29.27 14.41 -13.62
C GLY A 193 30.23 13.77 -14.63
N GLY A 194 29.97 12.52 -15.04
CA GLY A 194 30.78 11.83 -16.08
C GLY A 194 30.58 12.36 -17.49
N THR A 195 29.55 13.18 -17.73
CA THR A 195 29.26 13.79 -19.03
C THR A 195 29.84 15.20 -19.24
N ALA A 196 30.39 15.81 -18.20
CA ALA A 196 30.89 17.21 -18.26
C ALA A 196 32.37 17.36 -18.65
N GLN A 197 33.12 16.30 -18.90
CA GLN A 197 34.55 16.37 -19.21
C GLN A 197 34.97 16.00 -20.64
N SER A 198 34.05 15.91 -21.61
CA SER A 198 34.43 15.61 -23.01
C SER A 198 34.18 16.72 -24.02
N SER A 199 34.02 17.99 -23.59
CA SER A 199 33.86 19.13 -24.52
C SER A 199 34.80 20.28 -24.22
N VAL A 200 36.11 19.97 -24.01
CA VAL A 200 37.18 20.96 -24.13
C VAL A 200 38.37 20.30 -24.87
N ARG A 201 38.31 20.35 -26.18
CA ARG A 201 39.43 20.61 -27.11
C ARG A 201 38.92 20.84 -28.50
#